data_7f03ff008e0c9b912c86e4f21216210b
#
_entry.id   7f03ff008e0c9b912c86e4f21216210b
#
_cell.length_a   1.000
_cell.length_b   1.000
_cell.length_c   1.000
_cell.angle_alpha   90.00
_cell.angle_beta   90.00
_cell.angle_gamma   90.00
#
_symmetry.space_group_name_H-M   'P 1'
#
loop_
_entity.id
_entity.type
_entity.pdbx_description
1 polymer ?
#
loop_
_entity_poly.entity_id
_entity_poly.type
_entity_poly.pdbx_seq_one_letter_code
_entity_poly.pdbx_strand_id
1 'polypeptide(L)'
;MRYYAVSQWLIFFFIYCFLGWIWECCYVSVRKHKWVNRGFLHGPFLPIYGSGAIVILISTIAVKDIVPLVFLLGMVSSTILEFCTGCCMEKLFGVRYWDYSNLPLNFKGHICFFISLAWGAFSILLVCVIHKPIEAAVLMIPRTI
;
A
#
# COMPACT_ATOMS: atom_id res chain seq x y z
N MET A 1 4.24 11.76 19.35
CA MET A 1 3.84 10.58 18.55
C MET A 1 2.41 10.19 18.90
N ARG A 2 1.63 9.90 17.91
CA ARG A 2 0.23 9.56 18.13
C ARG A 2 0.01 8.07 17.91
N TYR A 3 -0.65 7.44 18.88
CA TYR A 3 -0.99 6.02 18.79
C TYR A 3 -2.47 5.87 18.46
N TYR A 4 -2.78 4.97 17.55
CA TYR A 4 -4.15 4.67 17.18
C TYR A 4 -4.63 3.43 17.93
N ALA A 5 -5.94 3.36 18.21
CA ALA A 5 -6.56 2.14 18.69
C ALA A 5 -6.58 1.08 17.59
N VAL A 6 -6.71 -0.20 17.98
CA VAL A 6 -6.79 -1.29 17.01
C VAL A 6 -7.93 -1.09 16.03
N SER A 7 -9.09 -0.63 16.52
CA SER A 7 -10.23 -0.33 15.64
C SER A 7 -9.92 0.73 14.61
N GLN A 8 -9.14 1.74 14.98
CA GLN A 8 -8.72 2.80 14.05
C GLN A 8 -7.78 2.25 12.98
N TRP A 9 -6.84 1.39 13.36
CA TRP A 9 -5.95 0.73 12.40
C TRP A 9 -6.74 -0.13 11.40
N LEU A 10 -7.76 -0.84 11.88
CA LEU A 10 -8.61 -1.64 10.99
C LEU A 10 -9.38 -0.77 10.01
N ILE A 11 -9.90 0.36 10.46
CA ILE A 11 -10.60 1.30 9.58
C ILE A 11 -9.64 1.85 8.52
N PHE A 12 -8.43 2.25 8.92
CA PHE A 12 -7.42 2.69 7.96
C PHE A 12 -7.13 1.61 6.92
N PHE A 13 -6.96 0.37 7.37
CA PHE A 13 -6.68 -0.74 6.48
C PHE A 13 -7.77 -0.86 5.40
N PHE A 14 -9.03 -0.89 5.80
CA PHE A 14 -10.11 -1.05 4.83
C PHE A 14 -10.27 0.15 3.92
N ILE A 15 -10.09 1.37 4.44
CA ILE A 15 -10.13 2.58 3.61
C ILE A 15 -9.05 2.50 2.52
N TYR A 16 -7.83 2.13 2.88
CA TYR A 16 -6.73 2.08 1.91
C TYR A 16 -6.86 0.91 0.95
N CYS A 17 -7.44 -0.22 1.37
CA CYS A 17 -7.79 -1.30 0.46
C CYS A 17 -8.77 -0.83 -0.62
N PHE A 18 -9.77 -0.06 -0.22
CA PHE A 18 -10.77 0.47 -1.14
C PHE A 18 -10.18 1.51 -2.08
N LEU A 19 -9.40 2.45 -1.55
CA LEU A 19 -8.75 3.49 -2.37
C LEU A 19 -7.76 2.87 -3.35
N GLY A 20 -7.01 1.86 -2.92
CA GLY A 20 -6.10 1.15 -3.80
C GLY A 20 -6.83 0.41 -4.91
N TRP A 21 -7.98 -0.17 -4.60
CA TRP A 21 -8.83 -0.82 -5.61
C TRP A 21 -9.29 0.20 -6.66
N ILE A 22 -9.74 1.37 -6.24
CA ILE A 22 -10.13 2.43 -7.18
C ILE A 22 -8.97 2.80 -8.09
N TRP A 23 -7.80 3.07 -7.51
CA TRP A 23 -6.61 3.44 -8.27
C TRP A 23 -6.22 2.37 -9.28
N GLU A 24 -6.13 1.12 -8.82
CA GLU A 24 -5.67 0.01 -9.66
C GLU A 24 -6.66 -0.27 -10.79
N CYS A 25 -7.96 -0.28 -10.50
CA CYS A 25 -8.99 -0.47 -11.51
C CYS A 25 -8.96 0.63 -12.57
N CYS A 26 -8.82 1.88 -12.14
CA CYS A 26 -8.75 3.00 -13.06
C CYS A 26 -7.50 2.93 -13.92
N TYR A 27 -6.35 2.66 -13.32
CA TYR A 27 -5.07 2.57 -14.03
C TYR A 27 -5.08 1.48 -15.09
N VAL A 28 -5.48 0.27 -14.71
CA VAL A 28 -5.50 -0.87 -15.62
C VAL A 28 -6.57 -0.71 -16.69
N SER A 29 -7.75 -0.19 -16.31
CA SER A 29 -8.84 0.02 -17.27
C SER A 29 -8.47 1.03 -18.33
N VAL A 30 -7.80 2.11 -17.96
CA VAL A 30 -7.32 3.12 -18.92
C VAL A 30 -6.29 2.51 -19.87
N ARG A 31 -5.35 1.75 -19.34
CA ARG A 31 -4.29 1.13 -20.16
C ARG A 31 -4.84 0.11 -21.14
N LYS A 32 -5.87 -0.64 -20.76
CA LYS A 32 -6.45 -1.70 -21.60
C LYS A 32 -7.65 -1.22 -22.40
N HIS A 33 -8.05 0.03 -22.24
CA HIS A 33 -9.21 0.63 -22.94
C HIS A 33 -10.51 -0.14 -22.71
N LYS A 34 -10.66 -0.78 -21.54
CA LYS A 34 -11.88 -1.49 -21.14
C LYS A 34 -11.93 -1.57 -19.62
N TRP A 35 -13.14 -1.72 -19.06
CA TRP A 35 -13.29 -1.88 -17.62
C TRP A 35 -12.65 -3.18 -17.15
N VAL A 36 -11.77 -3.09 -16.16
CA VAL A 36 -11.12 -4.24 -15.52
C VAL A 36 -11.26 -4.11 -14.02
N ASN A 37 -11.83 -5.11 -13.37
CA ASN A 37 -11.90 -5.16 -11.92
C ASN A 37 -10.66 -5.89 -11.38
N ARG A 38 -9.79 -5.17 -10.68
CA ARG A 38 -8.55 -5.69 -10.12
C ARG A 38 -8.70 -6.14 -8.67
N GLY A 39 -9.91 -6.05 -8.11
CA GLY A 39 -10.16 -6.36 -6.71
C GLY A 39 -9.88 -7.80 -6.34
N PHE A 40 -9.47 -8.01 -5.10
CA PHE A 40 -9.27 -9.35 -4.54
C PHE A 40 -10.60 -10.09 -4.51
N LEU A 41 -10.65 -11.28 -5.11
CA LEU A 41 -11.87 -12.08 -5.25
C LEU A 41 -13.01 -11.28 -5.93
N HIS A 42 -12.64 -10.34 -6.82
CA HIS A 42 -13.56 -9.43 -7.51
C HIS A 42 -14.33 -8.49 -6.59
N GLY A 43 -13.94 -8.41 -5.31
CA GLY A 43 -14.51 -7.46 -4.37
C GLY A 43 -13.92 -6.05 -4.52
N PRO A 44 -14.53 -5.03 -3.90
CA PRO A 44 -14.09 -3.65 -4.05
C PRO A 44 -12.92 -3.30 -3.11
N PHE A 45 -11.90 -4.15 -3.06
CA PHE A 45 -10.73 -3.89 -2.21
C PHE A 45 -9.51 -4.66 -2.70
N LEU A 46 -8.33 -4.13 -2.39
CA LEU A 46 -7.05 -4.77 -2.63
C LEU A 46 -6.25 -4.80 -1.33
N PRO A 47 -6.17 -5.96 -0.67
CA PRO A 47 -5.47 -6.07 0.62
C PRO A 47 -4.01 -5.61 0.59
N ILE A 48 -3.32 -5.75 -0.54
CA ILE A 48 -1.93 -5.32 -0.65
C ILE A 48 -1.78 -3.81 -0.44
N TYR A 49 -2.71 -3.01 -0.94
CA TYR A 49 -2.68 -1.56 -0.74
C TYR A 49 -2.98 -1.19 0.71
N GLY A 50 -3.96 -1.85 1.33
CA GLY A 50 -4.24 -1.64 2.75
C GLY A 50 -3.07 -2.03 3.63
N SER A 51 -2.49 -3.22 3.38
CA SER A 51 -1.32 -3.69 4.12
C SER A 51 -0.13 -2.78 3.90
N GLY A 52 0.10 -2.33 2.66
CA GLY A 52 1.19 -1.41 2.34
C GLY A 52 1.04 -0.09 3.08
N ALA A 53 -0.15 0.49 3.07
CA ALA A 53 -0.41 1.74 3.77
C ALA A 53 -0.18 1.60 5.29
N ILE A 54 -0.66 0.52 5.90
CA ILE A 54 -0.46 0.28 7.33
C ILE A 54 1.03 0.13 7.66
N VAL A 55 1.77 -0.65 6.87
CA VAL A 55 3.21 -0.86 7.08
C VAL A 55 3.96 0.47 6.95
N ILE A 56 3.64 1.27 5.94
CA ILE A 56 4.23 2.59 5.75
C ILE A 56 3.93 3.49 6.96
N LEU A 57 2.68 3.55 7.39
CA LEU A 57 2.29 4.40 8.51
C LEU A 57 2.98 3.99 9.79
N ILE A 58 3.04 2.70 10.10
CA ILE A 58 3.71 2.21 11.30
C ILE A 58 5.20 2.56 11.28
N SER A 59 5.86 2.38 10.14
CA SER A 59 7.30 2.60 10.04
C SER A 59 7.67 4.09 10.02
N THR A 60 6.76 4.97 9.63
CA THR A 60 7.05 6.39 9.45
C THR A 60 6.43 7.31 10.50
N ILE A 61 5.59 6.79 11.38
CA ILE A 61 4.82 7.63 12.31
C ILE A 61 5.71 8.46 13.22
N ALA A 62 6.86 7.94 13.63
CA ALA A 62 7.78 8.64 14.51
C ALA A 62 8.61 9.71 13.79
N VAL A 63 8.69 9.65 12.45
CA VAL A 63 9.54 10.52 11.65
C VAL A 63 8.75 11.27 10.58
N LYS A 64 7.44 11.41 10.76
CA LYS A 64 6.56 11.99 9.75
C LYS A 64 6.91 13.42 9.34
N ASP A 65 7.65 14.14 10.19
CA ASP A 65 8.07 15.51 9.89
C ASP A 65 9.41 15.56 9.16
N ILE A 66 10.06 14.43 8.96
CA ILE A 66 11.36 14.33 8.30
C ILE A 66 11.16 13.60 6.96
N VAL A 67 10.91 14.39 5.91
CA VAL A 67 10.52 13.86 4.59
C VAL A 67 11.51 12.82 4.04
N PRO A 68 12.85 13.03 4.07
CA PRO A 68 13.76 12.00 3.57
C PRO A 68 13.65 10.67 4.31
N LEU A 69 13.39 10.69 5.62
CA LEU A 69 13.20 9.47 6.39
C LEU A 69 11.87 8.79 6.07
N VAL A 70 10.83 9.56 5.79
CA VAL A 70 9.55 9.01 5.32
C VAL A 70 9.75 8.26 4.01
N PHE A 71 10.48 8.87 3.07
CA PHE A 71 10.80 8.22 1.80
C PHE A 71 11.56 6.90 2.03
N LEU A 72 12.64 6.95 2.79
CA LEU A 72 13.51 5.79 3.00
C LEU A 72 12.80 4.66 3.73
N LEU A 73 12.18 4.95 4.86
CA LEU A 73 11.50 3.93 5.67
C LEU A 73 10.28 3.38 4.94
N GLY A 74 9.54 4.22 4.27
CA GLY A 74 8.40 3.78 3.47
C GLY A 74 8.83 2.89 2.31
N MET A 75 9.90 3.25 1.61
CA MET A 75 10.46 2.47 0.52
C MET A 75 10.89 1.08 1.01
N VAL A 76 11.67 1.03 2.08
CA VAL A 76 12.21 -0.23 2.60
C VAL A 76 11.09 -1.13 3.12
N SER A 77 10.19 -0.60 3.94
CA SER A 77 9.11 -1.39 4.53
C SER A 77 8.14 -1.93 3.47
N SER A 78 7.81 -1.11 2.49
CA SER A 78 6.92 -1.53 1.40
C SER A 78 7.58 -2.57 0.51
N THR A 79 8.87 -2.44 0.25
CA THR A 79 9.61 -3.41 -0.56
C THR A 79 9.66 -4.76 0.14
N ILE A 80 9.91 -4.78 1.45
CA ILE A 80 9.90 -6.02 2.23
C ILE A 80 8.52 -6.67 2.18
N LEU A 81 7.47 -5.89 2.37
CA LEU A 81 6.11 -6.40 2.30
C LEU A 81 5.79 -6.97 0.92
N GLU A 82 6.16 -6.26 -0.14
CA GLU A 82 5.91 -6.69 -1.51
C GLU A 82 6.64 -7.99 -1.81
N PHE A 83 7.89 -8.10 -1.41
CA PHE A 83 8.66 -9.33 -1.60
C PHE A 83 8.04 -10.50 -0.84
N CYS A 84 7.73 -10.31 0.44
CA CYS A 84 7.13 -11.36 1.26
C CYS A 84 5.77 -11.80 0.71
N THR A 85 4.93 -10.86 0.31
CA THR A 85 3.62 -11.16 -0.26
C THR A 85 3.76 -11.92 -1.58
N GLY A 86 4.65 -11.47 -2.45
CA GLY A 86 4.89 -12.13 -3.74
C GLY A 86 5.37 -13.56 -3.55
N CYS A 87 6.34 -13.77 -2.66
CA CYS A 87 6.84 -15.12 -2.35
C CYS A 87 5.75 -16.01 -1.75
N CYS A 88 4.98 -15.49 -0.80
CA CYS A 88 3.92 -16.26 -0.16
C CYS A 88 2.84 -16.68 -1.16
N MET A 89 2.42 -15.76 -2.01
CA MET A 89 1.39 -16.06 -3.00
C MET A 89 1.87 -17.13 -3.99
N GLU A 90 3.13 -17.03 -4.42
CA GLU A 90 3.68 -18.02 -5.34
C GLU A 90 3.83 -19.39 -4.69
N LYS A 91 4.34 -19.45 -3.45
CA LYS A 91 4.56 -20.71 -2.75
C LYS A 91 3.26 -21.37 -2.30
N LEU A 92 2.31 -20.59 -1.78
CA LEU A 92 1.08 -21.14 -1.22
C LEU A 92 0.01 -21.40 -2.26
N PHE A 93 -0.10 -20.55 -3.27
CA PHE A 93 -1.18 -20.60 -4.25
C PHE A 93 -0.71 -20.83 -5.68
N GLY A 94 0.61 -20.81 -5.90
CA GLY A 94 1.16 -21.00 -7.25
C GLY A 94 0.81 -19.84 -8.19
N VAL A 95 0.54 -18.65 -7.66
CA VAL A 95 0.06 -17.51 -8.43
C VAL A 95 1.03 -16.34 -8.31
N ARG A 96 1.34 -15.69 -9.43
CA ARG A 96 2.04 -14.42 -9.45
C ARG A 96 1.04 -13.32 -9.78
N TYR A 97 0.68 -12.51 -8.79
CA TYR A 97 -0.20 -11.36 -9.03
C TYR A 97 0.49 -10.25 -9.80
N TRP A 98 1.81 -10.16 -9.68
CA TRP A 98 2.64 -9.26 -10.47
C TRP A 98 3.98 -9.93 -10.74
N ASP A 99 4.62 -9.50 -11.83
CA ASP A 99 5.91 -10.06 -12.23
C ASP A 99 6.76 -8.97 -12.87
N TYR A 100 7.87 -8.64 -12.21
CA TYR A 100 8.81 -7.62 -12.67
C TYR A 100 10.01 -8.24 -13.39
N SER A 101 9.93 -9.49 -13.82
CA SER A 101 11.06 -10.20 -14.42
C SER A 101 11.62 -9.48 -15.66
N ASN A 102 10.77 -8.75 -16.38
CA ASN A 102 11.17 -8.02 -17.58
C ASN A 102 11.75 -6.64 -17.28
N LEU A 103 11.77 -6.21 -16.03
CA LEU A 103 12.28 -4.90 -15.63
C LEU A 103 13.72 -5.02 -15.14
N PRO A 104 14.56 -3.99 -15.41
CA PRO A 104 15.92 -4.00 -14.88
C PRO A 104 15.91 -3.88 -13.36
N LEU A 105 16.96 -4.44 -12.75
CA LEU A 105 17.16 -4.40 -11.29
C LEU A 105 15.99 -5.03 -10.51
N ASN A 106 15.33 -6.06 -11.09
CA ASN A 106 14.36 -6.83 -10.34
C ASN A 106 15.08 -7.93 -9.55
N PHE A 107 14.43 -8.40 -8.48
CA PHE A 107 14.89 -9.52 -7.68
C PHE A 107 13.80 -10.58 -7.68
N LYS A 108 14.06 -11.70 -8.35
CA LYS A 108 13.15 -12.84 -8.48
C LYS A 108 11.78 -12.48 -9.07
N GLY A 109 11.67 -11.33 -9.75
CA GLY A 109 10.42 -10.85 -10.30
C GLY A 109 9.43 -10.32 -9.28
N HIS A 110 9.73 -10.42 -7.97
CA HIS A 110 8.83 -9.98 -6.91
C HIS A 110 8.99 -8.52 -6.56
N ILE A 111 10.21 -7.99 -6.65
CA ILE A 111 10.51 -6.58 -6.37
C ILE A 111 11.40 -6.03 -7.47
N CYS A 112 11.41 -4.70 -7.59
CA CYS A 112 12.21 -3.99 -8.58
C CYS A 112 12.63 -2.65 -7.98
N PHE A 113 13.89 -2.25 -8.21
CA PHE A 113 14.42 -1.01 -7.65
C PHE A 113 13.58 0.20 -8.03
N PHE A 114 13.18 0.31 -9.31
CA PHE A 114 12.39 1.45 -9.76
C PHE A 114 10.99 1.47 -9.14
N ILE A 115 10.39 0.30 -8.94
CA ILE A 115 9.08 0.21 -8.26
C ILE A 115 9.24 0.56 -6.78
N SER A 116 10.36 0.17 -6.16
CA SER A 116 10.65 0.54 -4.77
C SER A 116 10.79 2.06 -4.61
N LEU A 117 11.42 2.74 -5.57
CA LEU A 117 11.47 4.21 -5.58
C LEU A 117 10.07 4.81 -5.67
N ALA A 118 9.20 4.21 -6.46
CA ALA A 118 7.81 4.65 -6.55
C ALA A 118 7.09 4.48 -5.22
N TRP A 119 7.35 3.39 -4.49
CA TRP A 119 6.81 3.20 -3.15
C TRP A 119 7.29 4.28 -2.17
N GLY A 120 8.55 4.68 -2.27
CA GLY A 120 9.08 5.77 -1.46
C GLY A 120 8.37 7.09 -1.74
N ALA A 121 8.17 7.43 -3.01
CA ALA A 121 7.45 8.63 -3.40
C ALA A 121 5.99 8.56 -2.93
N PHE A 122 5.35 7.41 -3.06
CA PHE A 122 3.99 7.19 -2.58
C PHE A 122 3.92 7.37 -1.06
N SER A 123 4.96 6.94 -0.33
CA SER A 123 5.00 7.10 1.13
C SER A 123 4.94 8.56 1.54
N ILE A 124 5.66 9.43 0.84
CA ILE A 124 5.61 10.86 1.09
C ILE A 124 4.18 11.39 0.82
N LEU A 125 3.62 11.02 -0.30
CA LEU A 125 2.26 11.43 -0.66
C LEU A 125 1.25 10.95 0.39
N LEU A 126 1.35 9.69 0.80
CA LEU A 126 0.45 9.09 1.77
C LEU A 126 0.53 9.82 3.12
N VAL A 127 1.73 9.92 3.68
CA VAL A 127 1.93 10.44 5.04
C VAL A 127 1.67 11.94 5.10
N CYS A 128 2.13 12.68 4.11
CA CYS A 128 2.11 14.15 4.16
C CYS A 128 0.82 14.75 3.59
N VAL A 129 0.10 14.03 2.74
CA VAL A 129 -1.08 14.57 2.04
C VAL A 129 -2.32 13.72 2.28
N ILE A 130 -2.31 12.46 1.86
CA ILE A 130 -3.51 11.62 1.81
C ILE A 130 -4.01 11.27 3.21
N HIS A 131 -3.11 10.90 4.11
CA HIS A 131 -3.50 10.41 5.43
C HIS A 131 -4.09 11.49 6.33
N LYS A 132 -3.72 12.75 6.13
CA LYS A 132 -4.19 13.84 6.99
C LYS A 132 -5.73 13.96 7.03
N PRO A 133 -6.43 14.06 5.89
CA PRO A 133 -7.89 14.12 5.94
C PRO A 133 -8.53 12.80 6.38
N ILE A 134 -7.93 11.67 6.02
CA ILE A 134 -8.44 10.35 6.44
C ILE A 134 -8.31 10.19 7.95
N GLU A 135 -7.16 10.59 8.52
CA GLU A 135 -6.96 10.57 9.96
C GLU A 135 -8.00 11.44 10.66
N ALA A 136 -8.21 12.65 10.18
CA ALA A 136 -9.18 13.57 10.77
C ALA A 136 -10.59 12.96 10.79
N ALA A 137 -11.00 12.34 9.69
CA ALA A 137 -12.31 11.71 9.60
C ALA A 137 -12.43 10.51 10.54
N VAL A 138 -11.42 9.66 10.59
CA VAL A 138 -11.45 8.45 11.43
C VAL A 138 -11.45 8.82 12.91
N LEU A 139 -10.69 9.83 13.29
CA LEU A 139 -10.61 10.27 14.70
C LEU A 139 -11.92 10.90 15.19
N MET A 140 -12.83 11.28 14.28
CA MET A 140 -14.15 11.74 14.65
C MET A 140 -15.10 10.60 15.05
N ILE A 141 -14.75 9.36 14.70
CA ILE A 141 -15.57 8.19 15.04
C ILE A 141 -15.30 7.79 16.48
N PRO A 142 -16.34 7.60 17.33
CA PRO A 142 -16.13 7.18 18.71
C PRO A 142 -15.39 5.85 18.79
N ARG A 143 -14.44 5.76 19.75
CA ARG A 143 -13.62 4.54 19.91
C ARG A 143 -14.41 3.34 20.42
N THR A 144 -15.60 3.58 20.98
CA THR A 144 -16.45 2.53 21.54
C THR A 144 -17.25 1.76 20.49
N ILE A 145 -17.14 2.13 19.22
CA ILE A 145 -17.85 1.50 18.12
C ILE A 145 -17.02 0.37 17.51
#